data_d0a98f72d2c7f81d072661221822dfe5
#
_entry.id   d0a98f72d2c7f81d072661221822dfe5
#
_cell.length_a   1.000
_cell.length_b   1.000
_cell.length_c   1.000
_cell.angle_alpha   90.00
_cell.angle_beta   90.00
_cell.angle_gamma   90.00
#
_symmetry.space_group_name_H-M   'P 1'
#
loop_
_entity.id
_entity.type
_entity.pdbx_description
1 polymer ?
#
loop_
_entity_poly.entity_id
_entity_poly.type
_entity_poly.pdbx_seq_one_letter_code
_entity_poly.pdbx_strand_id
1 'polypeptide(L)'
;YSVSRSTVRTALKLLESEGLVEVRHGSGTFVTGLGPMIRAGLQELRSMTSTIAEQGHTPGMDYRSSRIRPATKDEVERLDLDRDAMVLAIERAVLSDGKVVAFSYDSLPFGLLPDGFDPSTMEGSVFDRMDQMGLTATHAVAEVHAVVDTSIGWGRQRPSNGLYVLLEQVHYGRGMAPIAHSRTYFVEGRFQFMIVRTR
;
A
#
# COMPACT_ATOMS: atom_id res chain seq x y z
N TYR A 1 22.23 -0.40 26.42
CA TYR A 1 21.11 0.55 26.44
C TYR A 1 20.82 0.93 27.89
N SER A 2 21.07 2.17 28.30
CA SER A 2 20.81 2.65 29.69
C SER A 2 19.32 2.99 29.85
N VAL A 3 18.44 1.97 29.82
CA VAL A 3 17.00 2.11 29.97
C VAL A 3 16.46 1.30 31.14
N SER A 4 15.31 1.72 31.69
CA SER A 4 14.70 1.04 32.83
C SER A 4 14.08 -0.31 32.41
N ARG A 5 13.95 -1.25 33.36
CA ARG A 5 13.25 -2.53 33.11
C ARG A 5 11.80 -2.34 32.69
N SER A 6 11.12 -1.28 33.16
CA SER A 6 9.75 -0.95 32.75
C SER A 6 9.71 -0.52 31.29
N THR A 7 10.67 0.29 30.83
CA THR A 7 10.78 0.70 29.43
C THR A 7 10.97 -0.50 28.50
N VAL A 8 11.87 -1.43 28.86
CA VAL A 8 12.07 -2.67 28.09
C VAL A 8 10.80 -3.51 28.05
N ARG A 9 10.10 -3.64 29.18
CA ARG A 9 8.84 -4.41 29.22
C ARG A 9 7.74 -3.78 28.36
N THR A 10 7.65 -2.44 28.34
CA THR A 10 6.70 -1.72 27.48
C THR A 10 7.04 -1.94 26.01
N ALA A 11 8.32 -1.83 25.63
CA ALA A 11 8.77 -2.10 24.26
C ALA A 11 8.48 -3.55 23.82
N LEU A 12 8.75 -4.53 24.70
CA LEU A 12 8.44 -5.93 24.40
C LEU A 12 6.94 -6.19 24.24
N LYS A 13 6.08 -5.54 25.04
CA LYS A 13 4.62 -5.63 24.87
C LYS A 13 4.16 -5.03 23.55
N LEU A 14 4.77 -3.92 23.11
CA LEU A 14 4.48 -3.34 21.81
C LEU A 14 4.88 -4.31 20.69
N LEU A 15 6.10 -4.85 20.74
CA LEU A 15 6.57 -5.85 19.77
C LEU A 15 5.70 -7.11 19.75
N GLU A 16 5.21 -7.54 20.94
CA GLU A 16 4.28 -8.67 21.05
C GLU A 16 2.90 -8.34 20.43
N SER A 17 2.38 -7.13 20.66
CA SER A 17 1.12 -6.67 20.03
C SER A 17 1.24 -6.55 18.51
N GLU A 18 2.43 -6.30 17.99
CA GLU A 18 2.75 -6.30 16.57
C GLU A 18 3.08 -7.70 16.01
N GLY A 19 3.05 -8.73 16.85
CA GLY A 19 3.34 -10.12 16.46
C GLY A 19 4.80 -10.38 16.10
N LEU A 20 5.71 -9.45 16.42
CA LEU A 20 7.14 -9.56 16.12
C LEU A 20 7.87 -10.46 17.12
N VAL A 21 7.35 -10.56 18.33
CA VAL A 21 7.86 -11.45 19.38
C VAL A 21 6.72 -12.22 20.04
N GLU A 22 7.02 -13.39 20.56
CA GLU A 22 6.14 -14.21 21.39
C GLU A 22 6.73 -14.32 22.80
N VAL A 23 5.96 -13.92 23.82
CA VAL A 23 6.36 -14.10 25.22
C VAL A 23 5.86 -15.45 25.72
N ARG A 24 6.77 -16.38 25.98
CA ARG A 24 6.47 -17.68 26.59
C ARG A 24 6.79 -17.61 28.07
N HIS A 25 5.74 -17.67 28.90
CA HIS A 25 5.87 -17.55 30.36
C HIS A 25 6.87 -18.57 30.90
N GLY A 26 7.87 -18.10 31.65
CA GLY A 26 8.93 -18.94 32.22
C GLY A 26 10.06 -19.35 31.24
N SER A 27 9.90 -19.10 29.93
CA SER A 27 10.86 -19.50 28.89
C SER A 27 11.58 -18.34 28.25
N GLY A 28 10.96 -17.13 28.22
CA GLY A 28 11.57 -15.93 27.66
C GLY A 28 10.73 -15.32 26.53
N THR A 29 11.34 -14.36 25.83
CA THR A 29 10.75 -13.70 24.65
C THR A 29 11.48 -14.17 23.40
N PHE A 30 10.75 -14.67 22.44
CA PHE A 30 11.28 -15.23 21.20
C PHE A 30 10.83 -14.39 20.01
N VAL A 31 11.71 -14.16 19.03
CA VAL A 31 11.35 -13.55 17.77
C VAL A 31 10.48 -14.54 17.01
N THR A 32 9.31 -14.08 16.51
CA THR A 32 8.45 -14.91 15.69
C THR A 32 9.16 -15.16 14.36
N GLY A 33 9.37 -16.43 14.00
CA GLY A 33 10.13 -16.85 12.81
C GLY A 33 9.37 -16.66 11.49
N LEU A 34 8.58 -15.58 11.38
CA LEU A 34 7.95 -15.18 10.13
C LEU A 34 9.05 -14.62 9.23
N GLY A 35 9.38 -15.33 8.15
CA GLY A 35 10.47 -15.02 7.22
C GLY A 35 10.44 -13.61 6.62
N PRO A 36 11.26 -13.30 5.60
CA PRO A 36 11.43 -11.95 5.06
C PRO A 36 10.21 -11.50 4.26
N MET A 37 9.06 -11.37 4.91
CA MET A 37 7.84 -10.80 4.35
C MET A 37 7.65 -9.37 4.86
N ILE A 38 7.25 -8.46 3.96
CA ILE A 38 6.83 -7.13 4.35
C ILE A 38 5.50 -7.22 5.09
N ARG A 39 5.39 -6.56 6.24
CA ARG A 39 4.18 -6.55 7.07
C ARG A 39 3.59 -5.15 7.10
N ALA A 40 2.28 -5.06 6.98
CA ALA A 40 1.54 -3.81 7.13
C ALA A 40 0.30 -4.00 8.01
N GLY A 41 0.01 -3.00 8.85
CA GLY A 41 -1.28 -2.88 9.50
C GLY A 41 -2.33 -2.40 8.51
N LEU A 42 -3.51 -3.04 8.48
CA LEU A 42 -4.62 -2.59 7.62
C LEU A 42 -5.30 -1.31 8.14
N GLN A 43 -5.10 -0.97 9.41
CA GLN A 43 -5.72 0.20 10.04
C GLN A 43 -4.99 1.51 9.74
N GLU A 44 -3.75 1.44 9.25
CA GLU A 44 -2.91 2.61 9.01
C GLU A 44 -2.88 2.96 7.53
N LEU A 45 -3.26 4.19 7.21
CA LEU A 45 -3.10 4.73 5.87
C LEU A 45 -1.64 5.20 5.68
N ARG A 46 -0.80 4.33 5.13
CA ARG A 46 0.63 4.56 4.96
C ARG A 46 1.08 4.27 3.54
N SER A 47 2.11 4.97 3.09
CA SER A 47 2.71 4.66 1.80
C SER A 47 3.43 3.31 1.85
N MET A 48 3.40 2.58 0.74
CA MET A 48 4.13 1.30 0.61
C MET A 48 5.64 1.49 0.78
N THR A 49 6.18 2.61 0.29
CA THR A 49 7.61 2.96 0.43
C THR A 49 7.99 3.12 1.90
N SER A 50 7.19 3.87 2.67
CA SER A 50 7.42 4.03 4.11
C SER A 50 7.34 2.70 4.85
N THR A 51 6.33 1.89 4.55
CA THR A 51 6.13 0.57 5.17
C THR A 51 7.33 -0.37 4.92
N ILE A 52 7.87 -0.39 3.70
CA ILE A 52 9.03 -1.20 3.32
C ILE A 52 10.30 -0.67 4.01
N ALA A 53 10.52 0.66 3.97
CA ALA A 53 11.71 1.28 4.54
C ALA A 53 11.81 1.11 6.07
N GLU A 54 10.70 1.25 6.80
CA GLU A 54 10.66 1.08 8.26
C GLU A 54 10.98 -0.35 8.72
N GLN A 55 10.81 -1.32 7.85
CA GLN A 55 11.20 -2.71 8.12
C GLN A 55 12.65 -3.01 7.73
N GLY A 56 13.42 -1.98 7.36
CA GLY A 56 14.85 -2.10 7.02
C GLY A 56 15.12 -2.60 5.61
N HIS A 57 14.09 -2.59 4.74
CA HIS A 57 14.23 -2.96 3.34
C HIS A 57 14.32 -1.72 2.42
N THR A 58 14.90 -1.90 1.25
CA THR A 58 14.99 -0.84 0.24
C THR A 58 13.74 -0.82 -0.63
N PRO A 59 12.87 0.22 -0.52
CA PRO A 59 11.70 0.33 -1.40
C PRO A 59 12.11 0.70 -2.81
N GLY A 60 11.36 0.21 -3.80
CA GLY A 60 11.50 0.58 -5.20
C GLY A 60 10.14 0.63 -5.90
N MET A 61 10.09 1.39 -7.00
CA MET A 61 8.91 1.48 -7.87
C MET A 61 9.34 1.30 -9.32
N ASP A 62 8.61 0.47 -10.04
CA ASP A 62 8.76 0.27 -11.49
C ASP A 62 7.46 0.69 -12.18
N TYR A 63 7.46 1.88 -12.79
CA TYR A 63 6.32 2.45 -13.48
C TYR A 63 6.21 1.88 -14.89
N ARG A 64 5.14 1.13 -15.15
CA ARG A 64 4.83 0.62 -16.48
C ARG A 64 4.15 1.67 -17.34
N SER A 65 3.24 2.44 -16.74
CA SER A 65 2.41 3.42 -17.47
C SER A 65 1.94 4.51 -16.51
N SER A 66 1.98 5.74 -16.97
CA SER A 66 1.30 6.87 -16.37
C SER A 66 0.71 7.70 -17.51
N ARG A 67 -0.64 7.80 -17.57
CA ARG A 67 -1.34 8.44 -18.71
C ARG A 67 -2.70 8.99 -18.30
N ILE A 68 -3.14 10.02 -18.99
CA ILE A 68 -4.50 10.55 -18.89
C ILE A 68 -5.39 9.77 -19.83
N ARG A 69 -6.54 9.30 -19.34
CA ARG A 69 -7.57 8.59 -20.12
C ARG A 69 -8.97 8.86 -19.58
N PRO A 70 -10.03 8.58 -20.35
CA PRO A 70 -11.40 8.59 -19.81
C PRO A 70 -11.51 7.65 -18.60
N ALA A 71 -12.28 8.06 -17.59
CA ALA A 71 -12.61 7.24 -16.45
C ALA A 71 -13.46 6.03 -16.89
N THR A 72 -13.23 4.88 -16.28
CA THR A 72 -14.11 3.72 -16.43
C THR A 72 -15.40 3.94 -15.65
N LYS A 73 -16.43 3.13 -15.92
CA LYS A 73 -17.69 3.20 -15.19
C LYS A 73 -17.51 2.99 -13.69
N ASP A 74 -16.66 2.04 -13.29
CA ASP A 74 -16.33 1.78 -11.89
C ASP A 74 -15.62 2.97 -11.23
N GLU A 75 -14.67 3.60 -11.92
CA GLU A 75 -13.98 4.81 -11.43
C GLU A 75 -14.92 6.01 -11.30
N VAL A 76 -15.86 6.17 -12.24
CA VAL A 76 -16.90 7.21 -12.17
C VAL A 76 -17.74 7.02 -10.90
N GLU A 77 -18.17 5.80 -10.61
CA GLU A 77 -19.00 5.49 -9.45
C GLU A 77 -18.21 5.65 -8.13
N ARG A 78 -16.97 5.15 -8.06
CA ARG A 78 -16.15 5.16 -6.84
C ARG A 78 -15.57 6.54 -6.51
N LEU A 79 -15.30 7.35 -7.52
CA LEU A 79 -14.69 8.68 -7.36
C LEU A 79 -15.71 9.81 -7.46
N ASP A 80 -17.00 9.48 -7.57
CA ASP A 80 -18.11 10.45 -7.71
C ASP A 80 -17.85 11.48 -8.83
N LEU A 81 -17.54 10.97 -10.04
CA LEU A 81 -17.16 11.77 -11.20
C LEU A 81 -18.30 11.90 -12.21
N ASP A 82 -18.19 12.90 -13.07
CA ASP A 82 -19.00 12.98 -14.28
C ASP A 82 -18.67 11.84 -15.27
N ARG A 83 -19.62 11.46 -16.12
CA ARG A 83 -19.49 10.31 -17.04
C ARG A 83 -18.37 10.45 -18.06
N ASP A 84 -18.03 11.67 -18.41
CA ASP A 84 -16.98 12.05 -19.38
C ASP A 84 -15.68 12.51 -18.70
N ALA A 85 -15.58 12.33 -17.39
CA ALA A 85 -14.39 12.73 -16.64
C ALA A 85 -13.14 11.96 -17.08
N MET A 86 -12.01 12.65 -17.00
CA MET A 86 -10.70 12.09 -17.25
C MET A 86 -10.01 11.74 -15.93
N VAL A 87 -9.17 10.72 -15.97
CA VAL A 87 -8.32 10.32 -14.83
C VAL A 87 -6.86 10.19 -15.26
N LEU A 88 -5.96 10.49 -14.35
CA LEU A 88 -4.58 10.03 -14.42
C LEU A 88 -4.56 8.56 -13.98
N ALA A 89 -4.31 7.66 -14.92
CA ALA A 89 -4.18 6.23 -14.66
C ALA A 89 -2.70 5.85 -14.57
N ILE A 90 -2.33 5.16 -13.47
CA ILE A 90 -0.97 4.76 -13.15
C ILE A 90 -0.92 3.25 -12.97
N GLU A 91 0.06 2.61 -13.62
CA GLU A 91 0.37 1.19 -13.43
C GLU A 91 1.81 1.06 -12.96
N ARG A 92 2.02 0.50 -11.78
CA ARG A 92 3.36 0.35 -11.20
C ARG A 92 3.52 -0.95 -10.44
N ALA A 93 4.74 -1.49 -10.43
CA ALA A 93 5.15 -2.55 -9.51
C ALA A 93 5.84 -1.93 -8.30
N VAL A 94 5.52 -2.42 -7.12
CA VAL A 94 6.16 -2.08 -5.86
C VAL A 94 7.21 -3.12 -5.55
N LEU A 95 8.43 -2.68 -5.23
CA LEU A 95 9.55 -3.55 -4.97
C LEU A 95 10.05 -3.37 -3.53
N SER A 96 10.54 -4.49 -2.98
CA SER A 96 11.33 -4.53 -1.75
C SER A 96 12.63 -5.26 -2.05
N ASP A 97 13.78 -4.61 -1.83
CA ASP A 97 15.11 -5.13 -2.17
C ASP A 97 15.20 -5.65 -3.61
N GLY A 98 14.60 -4.93 -4.56
CA GLY A 98 14.57 -5.30 -5.98
C GLY A 98 13.60 -6.44 -6.34
N LYS A 99 12.82 -6.97 -5.39
CA LYS A 99 11.81 -8.01 -5.63
C LYS A 99 10.42 -7.40 -5.64
N VAL A 100 9.61 -7.72 -6.65
CA VAL A 100 8.21 -7.27 -6.73
C VAL A 100 7.41 -7.87 -5.57
N VAL A 101 6.78 -7.01 -4.78
CA VAL A 101 5.88 -7.41 -3.68
C VAL A 101 4.42 -7.10 -3.97
N ALA A 102 4.15 -6.14 -4.87
CA ALA A 102 2.78 -5.82 -5.31
C ALA A 102 2.77 -5.20 -6.71
N PHE A 103 1.61 -5.28 -7.37
CA PHE A 103 1.27 -4.50 -8.56
C PHE A 103 0.12 -3.56 -8.21
N SER A 104 0.28 -2.26 -8.49
CA SER A 104 -0.70 -1.23 -8.17
C SER A 104 -1.23 -0.56 -9.43
N TYR A 105 -2.53 -0.35 -9.45
CA TYR A 105 -3.28 0.36 -10.48
C TYR A 105 -4.03 1.48 -9.79
N ASP A 106 -3.56 2.71 -10.00
CA ASP A 106 -4.08 3.89 -9.31
C ASP A 106 -4.76 4.80 -10.32
N SER A 107 -5.85 5.46 -9.91
CA SER A 107 -6.59 6.44 -10.71
C SER A 107 -6.87 7.68 -9.89
N LEU A 108 -6.43 8.84 -10.38
CA LEU A 108 -6.67 10.14 -9.77
C LEU A 108 -7.54 10.99 -10.71
N PRO A 109 -8.60 11.66 -10.23
CA PRO A 109 -9.39 12.58 -11.04
C PRO A 109 -8.51 13.65 -11.66
N PHE A 110 -8.54 13.79 -12.99
CA PHE A 110 -7.68 14.74 -13.71
C PHE A 110 -7.94 16.19 -13.28
N GLY A 111 -9.19 16.53 -12.99
CA GLY A 111 -9.56 17.87 -12.54
C GLY A 111 -8.98 18.30 -11.18
N LEU A 112 -8.36 17.37 -10.43
CA LEU A 112 -7.66 17.68 -9.17
C LEU A 112 -6.16 17.92 -9.37
N LEU A 113 -5.62 17.63 -10.56
CA LEU A 113 -4.19 17.77 -10.83
C LEU A 113 -3.85 19.24 -11.13
N PRO A 114 -2.61 19.67 -10.85
CA PRO A 114 -2.15 21.03 -11.22
C PRO A 114 -2.25 21.28 -12.72
N ASP A 115 -2.48 22.54 -13.11
CA ASP A 115 -2.48 22.96 -14.51
C ASP A 115 -1.15 22.60 -15.20
N GLY A 116 -1.23 22.01 -16.38
CA GLY A 116 -0.06 21.59 -17.14
C GLY A 116 0.65 20.35 -16.58
N PHE A 117 0.00 19.57 -15.71
CA PHE A 117 0.58 18.33 -15.18
C PHE A 117 1.02 17.37 -16.30
N ASP A 118 2.28 16.94 -16.24
CA ASP A 118 2.84 15.96 -17.17
C ASP A 118 2.85 14.56 -16.50
N PRO A 119 2.05 13.59 -17.01
CA PRO A 119 2.03 12.22 -16.50
C PRO A 119 3.40 11.53 -16.46
N SER A 120 4.32 11.91 -17.36
CA SER A 120 5.67 11.31 -17.41
C SER A 120 6.55 11.64 -16.19
N THR A 121 6.14 12.65 -15.40
CA THR A 121 6.86 13.05 -14.18
C THR A 121 6.51 12.20 -12.96
N MET A 122 5.58 11.24 -13.10
CA MET A 122 5.23 10.34 -12.00
C MET A 122 6.38 9.37 -11.70
N GLU A 123 6.92 9.48 -10.49
CA GLU A 123 8.00 8.63 -9.98
C GLU A 123 7.89 8.45 -8.46
N GLY A 124 8.56 7.45 -7.92
CA GLY A 124 8.61 7.19 -6.48
C GLY A 124 7.25 6.81 -5.87
N SER A 125 6.93 7.35 -4.71
CA SER A 125 5.68 7.11 -3.99
C SER A 125 4.53 7.93 -4.58
N VAL A 126 3.42 7.30 -4.92
CA VAL A 126 2.20 8.03 -5.36
C VAL A 126 1.66 8.91 -4.23
N PHE A 127 1.73 8.46 -2.97
CA PHE A 127 1.32 9.27 -1.82
C PHE A 127 2.13 10.56 -1.71
N ASP A 128 3.47 10.46 -1.81
CA ASP A 128 4.35 11.63 -1.72
C ASP A 128 4.10 12.60 -2.89
N ARG A 129 3.84 12.05 -4.09
CA ARG A 129 3.47 12.86 -5.26
C ARG A 129 2.12 13.53 -5.09
N MET A 130 1.12 12.81 -4.54
CA MET A 130 -0.18 13.40 -4.21
C MET A 130 -0.03 14.54 -3.19
N ASP A 131 0.75 14.36 -2.14
CA ASP A 131 1.01 15.40 -1.14
C ASP A 131 1.67 16.65 -1.76
N GLN A 132 2.66 16.46 -2.65
CA GLN A 132 3.30 17.56 -3.38
C GLN A 132 2.32 18.33 -4.27
N MET A 133 1.28 17.67 -4.77
CA MET A 133 0.19 18.28 -5.54
C MET A 133 -0.93 18.87 -4.66
N GLY A 134 -0.80 18.82 -3.33
CA GLY A 134 -1.84 19.28 -2.40
C GLY A 134 -3.01 18.29 -2.21
N LEU A 135 -2.88 17.07 -2.72
CA LEU A 135 -3.89 16.01 -2.64
C LEU A 135 -3.60 15.05 -1.49
N THR A 136 -3.51 15.56 -0.27
CA THR A 136 -3.23 14.73 0.91
C THR A 136 -4.42 13.84 1.26
N ALA A 137 -4.22 12.53 1.21
CA ALA A 137 -5.20 11.56 1.67
C ALA A 137 -5.24 11.54 3.20
N THR A 138 -6.42 11.82 3.77
CA THR A 138 -6.65 11.82 5.22
C THR A 138 -7.35 10.55 5.70
N HIS A 139 -8.11 9.90 4.83
CA HIS A 139 -8.85 8.67 5.07
C HIS A 139 -8.82 7.78 3.84
N ALA A 140 -9.01 6.48 4.03
CA ALA A 140 -9.32 5.55 2.97
C ALA A 140 -10.38 4.54 3.43
N VAL A 141 -11.26 4.17 2.52
CA VAL A 141 -12.14 3.01 2.69
C VAL A 141 -11.56 1.90 1.82
N ALA A 142 -11.31 0.75 2.42
CA ALA A 142 -10.61 -0.35 1.79
C ALA A 142 -11.43 -1.64 1.85
N GLU A 143 -11.43 -2.38 0.75
CA GLU A 143 -11.93 -3.74 0.64
C GLU A 143 -10.75 -4.70 0.41
N VAL A 144 -10.81 -5.88 1.04
CA VAL A 144 -9.76 -6.91 0.93
C VAL A 144 -10.33 -8.15 0.28
N HIS A 145 -9.71 -8.60 -0.80
CA HIS A 145 -10.16 -9.75 -1.57
C HIS A 145 -9.02 -10.74 -1.83
N ALA A 146 -9.33 -12.03 -1.81
CA ALA A 146 -8.44 -13.05 -2.35
C ALA A 146 -8.67 -13.17 -3.87
N VAL A 147 -7.61 -13.07 -4.66
CA VAL A 147 -7.68 -13.06 -6.13
C VAL A 147 -6.76 -14.11 -6.71
N VAL A 148 -7.26 -14.89 -7.66
CA VAL A 148 -6.47 -15.78 -8.52
C VAL A 148 -6.64 -15.31 -9.96
N ASP A 149 -5.63 -14.61 -10.49
CA ASP A 149 -5.64 -14.08 -11.85
C ASP A 149 -4.21 -13.96 -12.41
N THR A 150 -3.90 -14.77 -13.39
CA THR A 150 -2.59 -14.77 -14.03
C THR A 150 -2.39 -13.60 -15.02
N SER A 151 -3.41 -12.81 -15.31
CA SER A 151 -3.30 -11.60 -16.14
C SER A 151 -2.77 -10.39 -15.37
N ILE A 152 -2.85 -10.40 -14.03
CA ILE A 152 -2.39 -9.31 -13.18
C ILE A 152 -0.87 -9.20 -13.18
N GLY A 153 -0.38 -7.97 -13.30
CA GLY A 153 1.04 -7.68 -13.27
C GLY A 153 1.75 -7.99 -14.59
N TRP A 154 3.07 -7.79 -14.60
CA TRP A 154 3.93 -7.93 -15.77
C TRP A 154 5.35 -8.35 -15.39
N GLY A 155 6.18 -8.62 -16.40
CA GLY A 155 7.59 -8.91 -16.23
C GLY A 155 7.89 -10.30 -15.66
N ARG A 156 9.18 -10.55 -15.44
CA ARG A 156 9.68 -11.87 -14.99
C ARG A 156 9.32 -12.21 -13.55
N GLN A 157 9.02 -11.21 -12.73
CA GLN A 157 8.72 -11.38 -11.31
C GLN A 157 7.23 -11.56 -11.02
N ARG A 158 6.37 -11.52 -12.05
CA ARG A 158 4.94 -11.86 -11.91
C ARG A 158 4.82 -13.31 -11.43
N PRO A 159 4.00 -13.58 -10.38
CA PRO A 159 3.81 -14.94 -9.89
C PRO A 159 3.07 -15.79 -10.93
N SER A 160 3.56 -17.00 -11.21
CA SER A 160 2.97 -17.91 -12.19
C SER A 160 1.62 -18.48 -11.75
N ASN A 161 1.38 -18.57 -10.43
CA ASN A 161 0.11 -19.03 -9.86
C ASN A 161 -0.98 -17.95 -9.85
N GLY A 162 -0.63 -16.68 -10.10
CA GLY A 162 -1.55 -15.55 -10.11
C GLY A 162 -2.29 -15.33 -8.78
N LEU A 163 -1.71 -15.75 -7.65
CA LEU A 163 -2.33 -15.64 -6.34
C LEU A 163 -1.97 -14.32 -5.67
N TYR A 164 -2.99 -13.52 -5.34
CA TYR A 164 -2.83 -12.21 -4.73
C TYR A 164 -3.84 -11.97 -3.60
N VAL A 165 -3.45 -11.07 -2.70
CA VAL A 165 -4.39 -10.32 -1.86
C VAL A 165 -4.60 -8.96 -2.52
N LEU A 166 -5.81 -8.68 -2.96
CA LEU A 166 -6.20 -7.36 -3.48
C LEU A 166 -6.63 -6.48 -2.31
N LEU A 167 -6.03 -5.31 -2.22
CA LEU A 167 -6.52 -4.19 -1.43
C LEU A 167 -7.05 -3.14 -2.42
N GLU A 168 -8.37 -3.02 -2.47
CA GLU A 168 -9.06 -2.01 -3.29
C GLU A 168 -9.50 -0.86 -2.39
N GLN A 169 -9.11 0.38 -2.73
CA GLN A 169 -9.28 1.51 -1.85
C GLN A 169 -9.77 2.75 -2.58
N VAL A 170 -10.67 3.50 -1.94
CA VAL A 170 -10.95 4.90 -2.28
C VAL A 170 -10.31 5.77 -1.22
N HIS A 171 -9.46 6.69 -1.64
CA HIS A 171 -8.78 7.65 -0.78
C HIS A 171 -9.54 8.96 -0.76
N TYR A 172 -9.68 9.55 0.42
CA TYR A 172 -10.43 10.77 0.64
C TYR A 172 -9.50 11.86 1.19
N GLY A 173 -9.62 13.04 0.60
CA GLY A 173 -8.98 14.26 1.07
C GLY A 173 -9.80 14.98 2.15
N ARG A 174 -9.49 16.26 2.34
CA ARG A 174 -10.26 17.13 3.25
C ARG A 174 -11.72 17.22 2.83
N GLY A 175 -12.63 17.17 3.80
CA GLY A 175 -14.08 17.22 3.53
C GLY A 175 -14.66 15.94 2.93
N MET A 176 -13.96 14.83 3.03
CA MET A 176 -14.38 13.51 2.51
C MET A 176 -14.61 13.49 0.98
N ALA A 177 -13.94 14.36 0.22
CA ALA A 177 -13.92 14.28 -1.23
C ALA A 177 -13.04 13.12 -1.69
N PRO A 178 -13.49 12.24 -2.61
CA PRO A 178 -12.66 11.18 -3.16
C PRO A 178 -11.57 11.78 -4.07
N ILE A 179 -10.31 11.42 -3.82
CA ILE A 179 -9.15 11.98 -4.52
C ILE A 179 -8.33 10.94 -5.27
N ALA A 180 -8.49 9.67 -4.95
CA ALA A 180 -7.87 8.57 -5.69
C ALA A 180 -8.60 7.25 -5.44
N HIS A 181 -8.59 6.38 -6.45
CA HIS A 181 -8.97 4.97 -6.34
C HIS A 181 -7.75 4.13 -6.67
N SER A 182 -7.47 3.11 -5.86
CA SER A 182 -6.34 2.21 -6.08
C SER A 182 -6.74 0.74 -5.92
N ARG A 183 -6.19 -0.08 -6.82
CA ARG A 183 -6.25 -1.55 -6.74
C ARG A 183 -4.82 -2.06 -6.63
N THR A 184 -4.44 -2.51 -5.43
CA THR A 184 -3.09 -3.01 -5.18
C THR A 184 -3.15 -4.52 -4.93
N TYR A 185 -2.53 -5.27 -5.83
CA TYR A 185 -2.45 -6.73 -5.82
C TYR A 185 -1.14 -7.15 -5.17
N PHE A 186 -1.20 -7.52 -3.90
CA PHE A 186 -0.06 -8.01 -3.13
C PHE A 186 0.23 -9.45 -3.47
N VAL A 187 1.48 -9.73 -3.84
CA VAL A 187 1.91 -11.08 -4.19
C VAL A 187 1.93 -11.96 -2.94
N GLU A 188 1.15 -13.05 -2.96
CA GLU A 188 1.11 -14.01 -1.85
C GLU A 188 2.52 -14.54 -1.51
N GLY A 189 2.81 -14.62 -0.19
CA GLY A 189 4.09 -15.04 0.33
C GLY A 189 5.22 -14.00 0.24
N ARG A 190 4.95 -12.79 -0.29
CA ARG A 190 5.91 -11.66 -0.30
C ARG A 190 5.46 -10.47 0.54
N PHE A 191 4.17 -10.39 0.83
CA PHE A 191 3.56 -9.34 1.63
C PHE A 191 2.52 -9.94 2.57
N GLN A 192 2.44 -9.44 3.81
CA GLN A 192 1.51 -9.91 4.82
C GLN A 192 0.79 -8.75 5.48
N PHE A 193 -0.54 -8.79 5.49
CA PHE A 193 -1.34 -7.90 6.32
C PHE A 193 -1.50 -8.44 7.73
N MET A 194 -1.37 -7.57 8.72
CA MET A 194 -1.54 -7.89 10.12
C MET A 194 -2.67 -7.06 10.73
N ILE A 195 -3.55 -7.71 11.47
CA ILE A 195 -4.60 -7.06 12.23
C ILE A 195 -4.46 -7.53 13.68
N VAL A 196 -4.24 -6.58 14.60
CA VAL A 196 -4.25 -6.87 16.03
C VAL A 196 -5.70 -6.84 16.50
N ARG A 197 -6.19 -7.95 17.04
CA ARG A 197 -7.53 -8.06 17.62
C ARG A 197 -7.39 -8.16 19.13
N THR A 198 -7.99 -7.22 19.86
CA THR A 198 -8.10 -7.23 21.33
C THR A 198 -9.53 -7.58 21.75
N ARG A 199 -9.68 -8.18 22.94
CA ARG A 199 -10.98 -8.50 23.57
C ARG A 199 -11.20 -7.61 24.77
#